data_b63203c5d9670d8dffd1447a1b77bb45
#
_entry.id   b63203c5d9670d8dffd1447a1b77bb45
#
_cell.length_a   1.000
_cell.length_b   1.000
_cell.length_c   1.000
_cell.angle_alpha   90.00
_cell.angle_beta   90.00
_cell.angle_gamma   90.00
#
_symmetry.space_group_name_H-M   'P 1'
#
loop_
_entity.id
_entity.type
_entity.pdbx_description
1 polymer ?
#
loop_
_entity_poly.entity_id
_entity_poly.type
_entity_poly.pdbx_seq_one_letter_code
_entity_poly.pdbx_strand_id
1 'polypeptide(L)'
;EDYTLGEQVQYSDIWANDTYLQFMYERLLMLKALLSEEGSLVMHCDWGKSHLLRCVLDEVFGSDHMRNEIVWRYAKYQMRGTSRFVSNHDTIFWYSNGINPTYNPVTEVLDEPKLLKRKKWDAAGKKIVNVRDEEGNLIYDEYGEGKIDDVWDIDIIGATSGERTGYPTQKPVPLLNRVIEALSDPGDLVLDAFLGSGTTVVAAQGSGRRWIGCDINKGAIQTTA
;
A
#
# COMPACT_ATOMS: atom_id res chain seq x y z
N GLU A 1 -2.05 -34.63 12.43
CA GLU A 1 -3.43 -34.16 12.37
C GLU A 1 -3.48 -33.08 11.27
N ASP A 2 -4.22 -33.39 10.19
CA ASP A 2 -4.41 -32.45 9.08
C ASP A 2 -5.45 -31.41 9.48
N TYR A 3 -4.97 -30.23 9.87
CA TYR A 3 -5.87 -29.08 10.09
C TYR A 3 -6.29 -28.51 8.74
N THR A 4 -7.59 -28.36 8.54
CA THR A 4 -8.11 -27.62 7.38
C THR A 4 -7.82 -26.13 7.54
N LEU A 5 -7.65 -25.40 6.42
CA LEU A 5 -7.38 -23.95 6.41
C LEU A 5 -8.39 -23.12 7.23
N GLY A 6 -9.61 -23.65 7.47
CA GLY A 6 -10.66 -22.99 8.26
C GLY A 6 -10.56 -23.23 9.77
N GLU A 7 -9.77 -24.21 10.22
CA GLU A 7 -9.66 -24.56 11.66
C GLU A 7 -8.47 -23.90 12.36
N GLN A 8 -7.57 -23.29 11.60
CA GLN A 8 -6.46 -22.54 12.20
C GLN A 8 -6.93 -21.16 12.59
N VAL A 9 -6.69 -20.78 13.84
CA VAL A 9 -6.94 -19.43 14.35
C VAL A 9 -6.07 -18.45 13.55
N GLN A 10 -6.66 -17.83 12.56
CA GLN A 10 -5.95 -16.91 11.66
C GLN A 10 -5.76 -15.53 12.29
N TYR A 11 -6.75 -15.11 13.08
CA TYR A 11 -6.72 -13.96 13.97
C TYR A 11 -7.60 -14.27 15.17
N SER A 12 -7.05 -14.23 16.37
CA SER A 12 -7.91 -14.23 17.54
C SER A 12 -8.44 -12.80 17.72
N ASP A 13 -9.71 -12.57 17.39
CA ASP A 13 -10.44 -11.35 17.77
C ASP A 13 -10.55 -11.15 19.28
N ILE A 14 -9.93 -12.04 20.06
CA ILE A 14 -9.92 -12.12 21.53
C ILE A 14 -8.88 -11.16 22.14
N TRP A 15 -8.05 -10.49 21.32
CA TRP A 15 -7.06 -9.56 21.84
C TRP A 15 -7.77 -8.32 22.39
N ALA A 16 -7.65 -8.09 23.69
CA ALA A 16 -7.91 -6.77 24.23
C ALA A 16 -7.02 -5.76 23.48
N ASN A 17 -7.51 -4.54 23.23
CA ASN A 17 -6.79 -3.55 22.41
C ASN A 17 -5.35 -3.33 22.90
N ASP A 18 -5.12 -3.30 24.20
CA ASP A 18 -3.80 -3.16 24.83
C ASP A 18 -2.83 -4.29 24.46
N THR A 19 -3.27 -5.53 24.52
CA THR A 19 -2.44 -6.70 24.17
C THR A 19 -2.10 -6.71 22.67
N TYR A 20 -3.06 -6.36 21.83
CA TYR A 20 -2.82 -6.24 20.39
C TYR A 20 -1.82 -5.13 20.07
N LEU A 21 -1.99 -3.95 20.68
CA LEU A 21 -1.08 -2.83 20.45
C LEU A 21 0.32 -3.11 20.98
N GLN A 22 0.45 -3.78 22.13
CA GLN A 22 1.73 -4.22 22.66
C GLN A 22 2.42 -5.21 21.71
N PHE A 23 1.69 -6.19 21.20
CA PHE A 23 2.21 -7.13 20.20
C PHE A 23 2.71 -6.41 18.96
N MET A 24 1.91 -5.48 18.41
CA MET A 24 2.29 -4.72 17.23
C MET A 24 3.50 -3.82 17.49
N TYR A 25 3.55 -3.15 18.63
CA TYR A 25 4.67 -2.31 19.02
C TYR A 25 5.99 -3.08 19.02
N GLU A 26 6.03 -4.23 19.68
CA GLU A 26 7.22 -5.09 19.73
C GLU A 26 7.66 -5.57 18.34
N ARG A 27 6.71 -5.96 17.48
CA ARG A 27 7.01 -6.42 16.12
C ARG A 27 7.49 -5.27 15.23
N LEU A 28 6.91 -4.09 15.36
CA LEU A 28 7.33 -2.90 14.63
C LEU A 28 8.74 -2.45 15.01
N LEU A 29 9.13 -2.55 16.29
CA LEU A 29 10.52 -2.31 16.73
C LEU A 29 11.50 -3.29 16.06
N MET A 30 11.15 -4.57 16.00
CA MET A 30 11.97 -5.58 15.32
C MET A 30 12.06 -5.30 13.81
N LEU A 31 10.95 -4.99 13.15
CA LEU A 31 10.92 -4.70 11.73
C LEU A 31 11.73 -3.45 11.39
N LYS A 32 11.61 -2.40 12.20
CA LYS A 32 12.44 -1.19 12.04
C LYS A 32 13.92 -1.50 12.09
N ALA A 33 14.37 -2.36 13.01
CA ALA A 33 15.77 -2.75 13.14
C ALA A 33 16.30 -3.55 11.93
N LEU A 34 15.42 -4.14 11.12
CA LEU A 34 15.77 -4.88 9.89
C LEU A 34 15.77 -4.01 8.64
N LEU A 35 15.17 -2.82 8.68
CA LEU A 35 15.14 -1.92 7.54
C LEU A 35 16.49 -1.27 7.27
N SER A 36 16.86 -1.17 5.99
CA SER A 36 17.96 -0.29 5.57
C SER A 36 17.61 1.18 5.83
N GLU A 37 18.58 2.08 5.70
CA GLU A 37 18.35 3.52 5.86
C GLU A 37 17.35 4.06 4.83
N GLU A 38 17.38 3.54 3.59
CA GLU A 38 16.46 3.89 2.50
C GLU A 38 15.17 3.04 2.52
N GLY A 39 15.07 2.09 3.46
CA GLY A 39 13.99 1.14 3.55
C GLY A 39 12.67 1.76 4.01
N SER A 40 11.58 1.15 3.57
CA SER A 40 10.22 1.55 3.88
C SER A 40 9.45 0.45 4.59
N LEU A 41 8.61 0.84 5.55
CA LEU A 41 7.58 -0.02 6.12
C LEU A 41 6.24 0.35 5.52
N VAL A 42 5.51 -0.65 5.04
CA VAL A 42 4.11 -0.50 4.60
C VAL A 42 3.23 -1.36 5.47
N MET A 43 2.21 -0.77 6.07
CA MET A 43 1.29 -1.44 6.96
C MET A 43 -0.15 -1.23 6.54
N HIS A 44 -0.82 -2.32 6.19
CA HIS A 44 -2.25 -2.32 5.92
C HIS A 44 -3.04 -2.59 7.22
N CYS A 45 -4.13 -1.87 7.39
CA CYS A 45 -5.11 -2.15 8.44
C CYS A 45 -6.52 -1.73 8.02
N ASP A 46 -7.52 -2.32 8.69
CA ASP A 46 -8.88 -1.87 8.53
C ASP A 46 -9.12 -0.51 9.17
N TRP A 47 -10.21 0.14 8.77
CA TRP A 47 -10.60 1.45 9.30
C TRP A 47 -10.86 1.46 10.81
N GLY A 48 -11.18 0.31 11.42
CA GLY A 48 -11.51 0.22 12.85
C GLY A 48 -10.29 0.32 13.76
N LYS A 49 -9.10 -0.05 13.28
CA LYS A 49 -7.85 -0.06 14.02
C LYS A 49 -6.82 0.97 13.55
N SER A 50 -7.06 1.62 12.41
CA SER A 50 -6.09 2.54 11.78
C SER A 50 -5.59 3.63 12.71
N HIS A 51 -6.48 4.27 13.47
CA HIS A 51 -6.13 5.35 14.40
C HIS A 51 -5.20 4.89 15.54
N LEU A 52 -5.38 3.68 16.06
CA LEU A 52 -4.52 3.12 17.10
C LEU A 52 -3.15 2.72 16.55
N LEU A 53 -3.13 2.04 15.40
CA LEU A 53 -1.90 1.63 14.76
C LEU A 53 -1.07 2.81 14.29
N ARG A 54 -1.72 3.91 13.86
CA ARG A 54 -1.02 5.14 13.54
C ARG A 54 -0.24 5.69 14.74
N CYS A 55 -0.84 5.72 15.93
CA CYS A 55 -0.14 6.16 17.14
C CYS A 55 1.08 5.27 17.46
N VAL A 56 0.95 3.94 17.28
CA VAL A 56 2.07 3.02 17.50
C VAL A 56 3.17 3.20 16.46
N LEU A 57 2.81 3.43 15.20
CA LEU A 57 3.77 3.70 14.14
C LEU A 57 4.53 5.02 14.36
N ASP A 58 3.82 6.08 14.77
CA ASP A 58 4.43 7.36 15.10
C ASP A 58 5.39 7.24 16.30
N GLU A 59 5.06 6.42 17.31
CA GLU A 59 5.96 6.15 18.44
C GLU A 59 7.22 5.39 18.02
N VAL A 60 7.08 4.38 17.15
CA VAL A 60 8.20 3.55 16.73
C VAL A 60 9.09 4.26 15.71
N PHE A 61 8.51 4.86 14.68
CA PHE A 61 9.26 5.43 13.55
C PHE A 61 9.53 6.93 13.71
N GLY A 62 8.67 7.63 14.43
CA GLY A 62 8.58 9.08 14.48
C GLY A 62 7.59 9.61 13.44
N SER A 63 6.79 10.60 13.83
CA SER A 63 5.78 11.22 12.94
C SER A 63 6.40 11.85 11.67
N ASP A 64 7.65 12.34 11.76
CA ASP A 64 8.37 12.94 10.64
C ASP A 64 8.80 11.92 9.57
N HIS A 65 8.78 10.63 9.91
CA HIS A 65 9.07 9.52 9.00
C HIS A 65 7.83 8.98 8.30
N MET A 66 6.64 9.46 8.64
CA MET A 66 5.44 9.15 7.88
C MET A 66 5.48 9.81 6.50
N ARG A 67 5.25 9.02 5.48
CA ARG A 67 5.26 9.47 4.08
C ARG A 67 3.85 9.66 3.55
N ASN A 68 3.00 8.65 3.70
CA ASN A 68 1.59 8.72 3.30
C ASN A 68 0.69 7.89 4.20
N GLU A 69 -0.54 8.33 4.32
CA GLU A 69 -1.69 7.53 4.69
C GLU A 69 -2.52 7.32 3.42
N ILE A 70 -2.50 6.10 2.91
CA ILE A 70 -3.12 5.75 1.64
C ILE A 70 -4.48 5.14 1.92
N VAL A 71 -5.50 5.64 1.23
CA VAL A 71 -6.86 5.09 1.26
C VAL A 71 -6.99 4.07 0.13
N TRP A 72 -6.98 2.80 0.46
CA TRP A 72 -7.29 1.76 -0.50
C TRP A 72 -8.79 1.55 -0.57
N ARG A 73 -9.41 2.09 -1.64
CA ARG A 73 -10.84 2.01 -1.91
C ARG A 73 -11.16 0.83 -2.82
N TYR A 74 -12.26 0.14 -2.53
CA TYR A 74 -12.72 -1.01 -3.32
C TYR A 74 -14.24 -1.13 -3.28
N ALA A 75 -14.84 -1.70 -4.33
CA ALA A 75 -16.27 -1.94 -4.36
C ALA A 75 -16.66 -3.07 -3.40
N LYS A 76 -17.67 -2.82 -2.55
CA LYS A 76 -18.35 -3.86 -1.78
C LYS A 76 -19.80 -3.93 -2.21
N TYR A 77 -20.35 -5.13 -2.38
CA TYR A 77 -21.78 -5.30 -2.54
C TYR A 77 -22.48 -4.78 -1.28
N GLN A 78 -23.42 -3.86 -1.46
CA GLN A 78 -24.10 -3.22 -0.36
C GLN A 78 -24.85 -4.25 0.47
N MET A 79 -24.58 -4.29 1.76
CA MET A 79 -25.41 -5.01 2.72
C MET A 79 -26.65 -4.17 3.03
N ARG A 80 -27.84 -4.72 2.84
CA ARG A 80 -29.11 -4.08 3.21
C ARG A 80 -29.18 -3.96 4.74
N GLY A 81 -29.74 -2.84 5.23
CA GLY A 81 -30.10 -2.68 6.64
C GLY A 81 -28.99 -2.23 7.58
N THR A 82 -27.98 -1.52 7.10
CA THR A 82 -26.96 -0.90 7.97
C THR A 82 -27.49 0.39 8.58
N SER A 83 -27.17 0.62 9.85
CA SER A 83 -27.48 1.87 10.56
C SER A 83 -26.40 2.94 10.36
N ARG A 84 -25.43 2.70 9.47
CA ARG A 84 -24.27 3.57 9.19
C ARG A 84 -23.91 3.52 7.71
N PHE A 85 -23.06 4.45 7.27
CA PHE A 85 -22.48 4.40 5.94
C PHE A 85 -21.65 3.11 5.75
N VAL A 86 -21.70 2.52 4.56
CA VAL A 86 -20.94 1.33 4.22
C VAL A 86 -19.46 1.70 4.12
N SER A 87 -18.62 0.98 4.87
CA SER A 87 -17.15 1.12 4.75
C SER A 87 -16.66 0.31 3.57
N ASN A 88 -16.06 0.97 2.60
CA ASN A 88 -15.53 0.39 1.37
C ASN A 88 -14.07 0.78 1.12
N HIS A 89 -13.33 1.01 2.20
CA HIS A 89 -11.89 1.27 2.15
C HIS A 89 -11.20 0.67 3.35
N ASP A 90 -9.91 0.43 3.18
CA ASP A 90 -8.94 0.16 4.22
C ASP A 90 -7.82 1.20 4.16
N THR A 91 -7.00 1.27 5.20
CA THR A 91 -5.89 2.22 5.30
C THR A 91 -4.56 1.50 5.11
N ILE A 92 -3.65 2.12 4.38
CA ILE A 92 -2.27 1.67 4.24
C ILE A 92 -1.37 2.81 4.70
N PHE A 93 -0.56 2.56 5.72
CA PHE A 93 0.46 3.50 6.19
C PHE A 93 1.79 3.22 5.52
N TRP A 94 2.46 4.26 5.04
CA TRP A 94 3.82 4.21 4.58
C TRP A 94 4.72 5.05 5.48
N TYR A 95 5.70 4.39 6.10
CA TYR A 95 6.77 4.99 6.88
C TYR A 95 8.13 4.65 6.28
N SER A 96 9.08 5.54 6.40
CA SER A 96 10.48 5.29 6.02
C SER A 96 11.36 5.16 7.25
N ASN A 97 12.47 4.40 7.13
CA ASN A 97 13.45 4.32 8.21
C ASN A 97 14.33 5.58 8.24
N GLY A 98 14.80 6.03 7.10
CA GLY A 98 15.59 7.26 6.96
C GLY A 98 14.84 8.40 6.28
N ILE A 99 15.55 9.50 6.06
CA ILE A 99 14.98 10.74 5.51
C ILE A 99 14.72 10.62 4.01
N ASN A 100 15.56 9.86 3.30
CA ASN A 100 15.52 9.69 1.84
C ASN A 100 15.22 8.23 1.48
N PRO A 101 13.97 7.78 1.57
CA PRO A 101 13.61 6.42 1.19
C PRO A 101 13.66 6.25 -0.33
N THR A 102 13.85 5.00 -0.78
CA THR A 102 13.60 4.63 -2.17
C THR A 102 12.15 4.95 -2.52
N TYR A 103 11.97 5.77 -3.57
CA TYR A 103 10.65 6.11 -4.10
C TYR A 103 10.68 6.28 -5.62
N ASN A 104 9.99 5.40 -6.30
CA ASN A 104 9.79 5.41 -7.74
C ASN A 104 8.36 5.91 -8.04
N PRO A 105 8.18 7.11 -8.59
CA PRO A 105 6.84 7.61 -8.90
C PRO A 105 6.13 6.67 -9.87
N VAL A 106 4.97 6.17 -9.47
CA VAL A 106 4.12 5.34 -10.32
C VAL A 106 3.11 6.25 -11.03
N THR A 107 2.89 5.98 -12.32
CA THR A 107 1.88 6.66 -13.13
C THR A 107 0.80 5.67 -13.53
N GLU A 108 -0.39 6.19 -13.82
CA GLU A 108 -1.48 5.42 -14.41
C GLU A 108 -1.97 6.10 -15.68
N VAL A 109 -2.42 5.29 -16.64
CA VAL A 109 -3.07 5.80 -17.85
C VAL A 109 -4.41 6.40 -17.44
N LEU A 110 -4.66 7.62 -17.86
CA LEU A 110 -5.91 8.31 -17.58
C LEU A 110 -6.98 7.90 -18.61
N ASP A 111 -8.20 7.63 -18.13
CA ASP A 111 -9.35 7.36 -19.02
C ASP A 111 -9.59 8.52 -20.00
N GLU A 112 -9.41 9.74 -19.51
CA GLU A 112 -9.45 10.95 -20.33
C GLU A 112 -8.15 11.74 -20.12
N PRO A 113 -7.41 12.08 -21.20
CA PRO A 113 -6.21 12.90 -21.11
C PRO A 113 -6.50 14.25 -20.47
N LYS A 114 -5.60 14.69 -19.60
CA LYS A 114 -5.70 16.00 -18.95
C LYS A 114 -5.00 17.06 -19.78
N LEU A 115 -5.71 18.15 -20.05
CA LEU A 115 -5.13 19.35 -20.66
C LEU A 115 -4.56 20.25 -19.56
N LEU A 116 -3.24 20.40 -19.52
CA LEU A 116 -2.56 21.27 -18.56
C LEU A 116 -1.95 22.47 -19.29
N LYS A 117 -2.07 23.66 -18.68
CA LYS A 117 -1.43 24.85 -19.20
C LYS A 117 0.08 24.66 -19.28
N ARG A 118 0.66 24.83 -20.49
CA ARG A 118 2.11 24.81 -20.67
C ARG A 118 2.75 25.92 -19.86
N LYS A 119 3.75 25.56 -19.07
CA LYS A 119 4.48 26.47 -18.19
C LYS A 119 5.94 26.53 -18.58
N LYS A 120 6.55 27.71 -18.45
CA LYS A 120 7.99 27.90 -18.59
C LYS A 120 8.56 28.72 -17.45
N TRP A 121 9.84 28.54 -17.18
CA TRP A 121 10.56 29.40 -16.26
C TRP A 121 10.89 30.72 -16.93
N ASP A 122 10.48 31.84 -16.33
CA ASP A 122 10.88 33.17 -16.71
C ASP A 122 12.08 33.62 -15.87
N ALA A 123 13.27 33.61 -16.48
CA ALA A 123 14.50 33.94 -15.79
C ALA A 123 14.56 35.44 -15.37
N ALA A 124 13.91 36.33 -16.11
CA ALA A 124 13.87 37.77 -15.80
C ALA A 124 13.00 38.04 -14.56
N GLY A 125 11.83 37.43 -14.51
CA GLY A 125 10.90 37.56 -13.38
C GLY A 125 11.16 36.56 -12.25
N LYS A 126 12.08 35.60 -12.40
CA LYS A 126 12.37 34.50 -11.45
C LYS A 126 11.09 33.76 -11.00
N LYS A 127 10.19 33.47 -11.94
CA LYS A 127 8.91 32.82 -11.69
C LYS A 127 8.48 31.90 -12.82
N ILE A 128 7.57 30.95 -12.51
CA ILE A 128 6.93 30.13 -13.53
C ILE A 128 5.77 30.92 -14.16
N VAL A 129 5.75 31.00 -15.49
CA VAL A 129 4.71 31.68 -16.27
C VAL A 129 4.05 30.71 -17.25
N ASN A 130 2.78 30.97 -17.57
CA ASN A 130 2.09 30.22 -18.61
C ASN A 130 2.62 30.64 -20.00
N VAL A 131 2.80 29.68 -20.89
CA VAL A 131 3.17 29.94 -22.29
C VAL A 131 1.92 30.36 -23.07
N ARG A 132 2.08 31.35 -23.93
CA ARG A 132 1.04 31.81 -24.84
C ARG A 132 1.54 31.69 -26.29
N ASP A 133 0.61 31.53 -27.23
CA ASP A 133 0.88 31.59 -28.66
C ASP A 133 1.07 33.04 -29.15
N GLU A 134 1.28 33.22 -30.45
CA GLU A 134 1.48 34.53 -31.09
C GLU A 134 0.23 35.43 -31.00
N GLU A 135 -0.94 34.83 -30.81
CA GLU A 135 -2.22 35.52 -30.68
C GLU A 135 -2.56 35.86 -29.23
N GLY A 136 -1.72 35.41 -28.28
CA GLY A 136 -1.89 35.63 -26.83
C GLY A 136 -2.73 34.59 -26.10
N ASN A 137 -3.17 33.51 -26.74
CA ASN A 137 -3.93 32.42 -26.14
C ASN A 137 -3.01 31.50 -25.33
N LEU A 138 -3.56 30.87 -24.31
CA LEU A 138 -2.83 29.88 -23.50
C LEU A 138 -2.59 28.59 -24.31
N ILE A 139 -1.37 28.09 -24.26
CA ILE A 139 -1.04 26.80 -24.86
C ILE A 139 -1.27 25.72 -23.78
N TYR A 140 -1.88 24.61 -24.19
CA TYR A 140 -2.13 23.43 -23.35
C TYR A 140 -1.37 22.24 -23.91
N ASP A 141 -0.82 21.43 -23.01
CA ASP A 141 -0.27 20.13 -23.34
C ASP A 141 -1.25 19.06 -22.87
N GLU A 142 -1.37 18.00 -23.65
CA GLU A 142 -2.19 16.85 -23.34
C GLU A 142 -1.34 15.79 -22.63
N TYR A 143 -1.82 15.32 -21.49
CA TYR A 143 -1.18 14.30 -20.68
C TYR A 143 -2.10 13.08 -20.56
N GLY A 144 -1.72 11.97 -21.17
CA GLY A 144 -2.42 10.70 -21.12
C GLY A 144 -2.11 9.88 -19.88
N GLU A 145 -1.09 10.29 -19.12
CA GLU A 145 -0.71 9.64 -17.86
C GLU A 145 -0.76 10.63 -16.71
N GLY A 146 -1.19 10.15 -15.53
CA GLY A 146 -1.22 10.91 -14.29
C GLY A 146 -0.39 10.24 -13.22
N LYS A 147 0.17 11.02 -12.31
CA LYS A 147 0.75 10.46 -11.09
C LYS A 147 -0.38 9.90 -10.22
N ILE A 148 -0.13 8.74 -9.64
CA ILE A 148 -1.03 8.15 -8.67
C ILE A 148 -0.96 8.98 -7.39
N ASP A 149 -2.12 9.31 -6.84
CA ASP A 149 -2.28 9.97 -5.55
C ASP A 149 -2.40 8.94 -4.40
N ASP A 150 -2.86 9.36 -3.24
CA ASP A 150 -3.00 8.53 -2.04
C ASP A 150 -4.39 7.91 -1.87
N VAL A 151 -5.24 8.00 -2.89
CA VAL A 151 -6.52 7.27 -2.95
C VAL A 151 -6.46 6.26 -4.08
N TRP A 152 -6.35 4.98 -3.71
CA TRP A 152 -6.17 3.90 -4.68
C TRP A 152 -7.45 3.12 -4.90
N ASP A 153 -7.95 3.14 -6.12
CA ASP A 153 -9.07 2.34 -6.56
C ASP A 153 -8.56 1.01 -7.11
N ILE A 154 -8.54 -0.01 -6.26
CA ILE A 154 -8.13 -1.36 -6.64
C ILE A 154 -9.13 -2.33 -6.04
N ASP A 155 -9.83 -3.08 -6.89
CA ASP A 155 -10.84 -4.02 -6.42
C ASP A 155 -10.25 -5.16 -5.60
N ILE A 156 -11.04 -5.65 -4.64
CA ILE A 156 -10.74 -6.89 -3.91
C ILE A 156 -10.92 -8.09 -4.83
N ILE A 157 -10.28 -9.20 -4.47
CA ILE A 157 -10.36 -10.44 -5.25
C ILE A 157 -11.80 -10.97 -5.24
N GLY A 158 -12.40 -11.03 -6.42
CA GLY A 158 -13.73 -11.58 -6.61
C GLY A 158 -13.81 -13.09 -6.30
N ALA A 159 -15.00 -13.58 -5.95
CA ALA A 159 -15.21 -14.99 -5.60
C ALA A 159 -14.83 -15.97 -6.74
N THR A 160 -14.91 -15.52 -8.00
CA THR A 160 -14.63 -16.30 -9.21
C THR A 160 -13.28 -15.96 -9.84
N SER A 161 -12.46 -15.13 -9.20
CA SER A 161 -11.14 -14.76 -9.71
C SER A 161 -10.19 -15.97 -9.73
N GLY A 162 -9.46 -16.14 -10.83
CA GLY A 162 -8.39 -17.13 -10.94
C GLY A 162 -7.20 -16.90 -10.00
N GLU A 163 -7.09 -15.68 -9.46
CA GLU A 163 -6.06 -15.31 -8.48
C GLU A 163 -6.36 -15.87 -7.08
N ARG A 164 -7.60 -16.29 -6.85
CA ARG A 164 -8.07 -16.68 -5.53
C ARG A 164 -7.44 -17.99 -5.04
N THR A 165 -6.65 -17.92 -3.96
CA THR A 165 -6.03 -19.10 -3.32
C THR A 165 -6.95 -19.78 -2.30
N GLY A 166 -8.06 -19.14 -1.90
CA GLY A 166 -8.92 -19.57 -0.80
C GLY A 166 -8.52 -19.01 0.57
N TYR A 167 -7.38 -18.30 0.67
CA TYR A 167 -6.98 -17.66 1.92
C TYR A 167 -7.89 -16.45 2.22
N PRO A 168 -8.52 -16.37 3.42
CA PRO A 168 -9.61 -15.42 3.68
C PRO A 168 -9.23 -13.95 3.56
N THR A 169 -7.99 -13.60 3.87
CA THR A 169 -7.50 -12.21 3.91
C THR A 169 -6.57 -11.89 2.74
N GLN A 170 -6.61 -12.69 1.66
CA GLN A 170 -5.79 -12.48 0.48
C GLN A 170 -5.98 -11.08 -0.10
N LYS A 171 -4.86 -10.41 -0.38
CA LYS A 171 -4.83 -9.10 -1.06
C LYS A 171 -4.63 -9.29 -2.56
N PRO A 172 -5.15 -8.38 -3.41
CA PRO A 172 -4.95 -8.45 -4.85
C PRO A 172 -3.50 -8.14 -5.25
N VAL A 173 -2.96 -8.87 -6.22
CA VAL A 173 -1.59 -8.67 -6.74
C VAL A 173 -1.36 -7.24 -7.23
N PRO A 174 -2.29 -6.57 -7.94
CA PRO A 174 -2.10 -5.18 -8.35
C PRO A 174 -1.81 -4.21 -7.20
N LEU A 175 -2.39 -4.44 -6.02
CA LEU A 175 -2.12 -3.63 -4.83
C LEU A 175 -0.66 -3.76 -4.39
N LEU A 176 -0.17 -5.00 -4.31
CA LEU A 176 1.20 -5.28 -3.87
C LEU A 176 2.23 -4.87 -4.93
N ASN A 177 1.92 -5.04 -6.22
CA ASN A 177 2.77 -4.53 -7.31
C ASN A 177 2.98 -3.03 -7.17
N ARG A 178 1.90 -2.26 -6.99
CA ARG A 178 1.98 -0.80 -6.81
C ARG A 178 2.88 -0.40 -5.65
N VAL A 179 2.73 -1.08 -4.51
CA VAL A 179 3.57 -0.85 -3.32
C VAL A 179 5.03 -1.17 -3.60
N ILE A 180 5.31 -2.36 -4.14
CA ILE A 180 6.67 -2.87 -4.34
C ILE A 180 7.41 -2.05 -5.41
N GLU A 181 6.76 -1.73 -6.51
CA GLU A 181 7.34 -0.91 -7.59
C GLU A 181 7.65 0.51 -7.14
N ALA A 182 6.74 1.09 -6.34
CA ALA A 182 6.95 2.45 -5.82
C ALA A 182 8.07 2.53 -4.78
N LEU A 183 8.26 1.51 -3.93
CA LEU A 183 9.06 1.62 -2.71
C LEU A 183 10.31 0.73 -2.69
N SER A 184 10.67 0.15 -3.82
CA SER A 184 11.89 -0.65 -3.96
C SER A 184 12.41 -0.62 -5.39
N ASP A 185 13.67 -1.01 -5.57
CA ASP A 185 14.32 -1.19 -6.87
C ASP A 185 14.45 -2.69 -7.22
N PRO A 186 14.57 -3.05 -8.53
CA PRO A 186 14.87 -4.42 -8.91
C PRO A 186 16.14 -4.94 -8.20
N GLY A 187 16.03 -6.14 -7.62
CA GLY A 187 17.10 -6.75 -6.82
C GLY A 187 17.05 -6.45 -5.33
N ASP A 188 16.25 -5.51 -4.87
CA ASP A 188 16.02 -5.25 -3.46
C ASP A 188 15.38 -6.43 -2.74
N LEU A 189 15.48 -6.42 -1.41
CA LEU A 189 14.87 -7.43 -0.55
C LEU A 189 13.57 -6.93 0.05
N VAL A 190 12.48 -7.63 -0.25
CA VAL A 190 11.16 -7.43 0.32
C VAL A 190 10.93 -8.45 1.44
N LEU A 191 10.58 -7.98 2.64
CA LEU A 191 10.21 -8.83 3.77
C LEU A 191 8.70 -8.70 4.03
N ASP A 192 7.99 -9.83 4.03
CA ASP A 192 6.62 -9.91 4.56
C ASP A 192 6.62 -10.78 5.82
N ALA A 193 6.48 -10.13 6.97
CA ALA A 193 6.49 -10.79 8.28
C ALA A 193 5.13 -11.38 8.67
N PHE A 194 4.09 -11.14 7.87
CA PHE A 194 2.72 -11.62 8.05
C PHE A 194 2.17 -12.14 6.72
N LEU A 195 2.89 -13.08 6.13
CA LEU A 195 2.81 -13.50 4.73
C LEU A 195 1.40 -13.86 4.23
N GLY A 196 0.58 -14.50 5.08
CA GLY A 196 -0.77 -14.91 4.70
C GLY A 196 -0.80 -15.76 3.43
N SER A 197 -1.49 -15.29 2.40
CA SER A 197 -1.63 -15.98 1.12
C SER A 197 -0.38 -15.95 0.21
N GLY A 198 0.67 -15.20 0.59
CA GLY A 198 1.88 -15.04 -0.21
C GLY A 198 1.79 -14.04 -1.36
N THR A 199 0.76 -13.21 -1.43
CA THR A 199 0.60 -12.24 -2.52
C THR A 199 1.80 -11.30 -2.64
N THR A 200 2.38 -10.85 -1.52
CA THR A 200 3.58 -10.01 -1.51
C THR A 200 4.76 -10.69 -2.19
N VAL A 201 4.94 -11.98 -1.94
CA VAL A 201 6.02 -12.78 -2.55
C VAL A 201 5.83 -12.92 -4.05
N VAL A 202 4.60 -13.19 -4.49
CA VAL A 202 4.27 -13.29 -5.93
C VAL A 202 4.58 -11.96 -6.62
N ALA A 203 4.16 -10.85 -6.05
CA ALA A 203 4.41 -9.52 -6.58
C ALA A 203 5.91 -9.17 -6.60
N ALA A 204 6.64 -9.46 -5.52
CA ALA A 204 8.08 -9.22 -5.42
C ALA A 204 8.86 -10.03 -6.46
N GLN A 205 8.59 -11.31 -6.58
CA GLN A 205 9.24 -12.16 -7.56
C GLN A 205 8.92 -11.74 -9.00
N GLY A 206 7.65 -11.42 -9.28
CA GLY A 206 7.21 -10.95 -10.61
C GLY A 206 7.87 -9.66 -11.05
N SER A 207 8.24 -8.79 -10.11
CA SER A 207 8.90 -7.52 -10.35
C SER A 207 10.43 -7.55 -10.16
N GLY A 208 11.04 -8.74 -10.02
CA GLY A 208 12.49 -8.91 -9.96
C GLY A 208 13.11 -8.54 -8.62
N ARG A 209 12.33 -8.55 -7.54
CA ARG A 209 12.81 -8.36 -6.17
C ARG A 209 13.12 -9.70 -5.53
N ARG A 210 14.08 -9.71 -4.60
CA ARG A 210 14.28 -10.83 -3.69
C ARG A 210 13.25 -10.74 -2.58
N TRP A 211 12.93 -11.84 -1.95
CA TRP A 211 11.93 -11.83 -0.90
C TRP A 211 12.21 -12.81 0.24
N ILE A 212 11.68 -12.48 1.41
CA ILE A 212 11.57 -13.34 2.57
C ILE A 212 10.14 -13.23 3.07
N GLY A 213 9.47 -14.37 3.29
CA GLY A 213 8.13 -14.43 3.86
C GLY A 213 8.13 -15.21 5.16
N CYS A 214 7.42 -14.72 6.18
CA CYS A 214 7.22 -15.38 7.45
C CYS A 214 5.73 -15.41 7.79
N ASP A 215 5.27 -16.52 8.36
CA ASP A 215 3.93 -16.60 8.93
C ASP A 215 3.92 -17.63 10.07
N ILE A 216 3.09 -17.38 11.08
CA ILE A 216 2.87 -18.33 12.17
C ILE A 216 1.97 -19.49 11.72
N ASN A 217 1.14 -19.25 10.70
CA ASN A 217 0.20 -20.21 10.16
C ASN A 217 0.88 -21.10 9.12
N LYS A 218 1.00 -22.40 9.41
CA LYS A 218 1.57 -23.37 8.46
C LYS A 218 0.82 -23.45 7.13
N GLY A 219 -0.50 -23.23 7.14
CA GLY A 219 -1.31 -23.18 5.93
C GLY A 219 -0.96 -22.01 5.01
N ALA A 220 -0.58 -20.88 5.58
CA ALA A 220 -0.06 -19.74 4.82
C ALA A 220 1.22 -20.11 4.07
N ILE A 221 2.18 -20.73 4.77
CA ILE A 221 3.44 -21.19 4.17
C ILE A 221 3.20 -22.22 3.06
N GLN A 222 2.29 -23.18 3.27
CA GLN A 222 1.96 -24.19 2.26
C GLN A 222 1.26 -23.61 1.03
N THR A 223 0.47 -22.55 1.20
CA THR A 223 -0.20 -21.86 0.08
C THR A 223 0.80 -21.08 -0.77
N THR A 224 1.88 -20.58 -0.16
CA THR A 224 2.90 -19.76 -0.82
C THR A 224 3.98 -20.62 -1.51
N ALA A 225 4.28 -21.78 -0.98
CA ALA A 225 5.33 -22.68 -1.49
C ALA A 225 4.91 -23.42 -2.78
#